data_a0315d8c01beacced8180150027b46b1
#
_entry.id   a0315d8c01beacced8180150027b46b1
#
_cell.length_a   1.000
_cell.length_b   1.000
_cell.length_c   1.000
_cell.angle_alpha   90.00
_cell.angle_beta   90.00
_cell.angle_gamma   90.00
#
_symmetry.space_group_name_H-M   'P 1'
#
loop_
_entity.id
_entity.type
_entity.pdbx_description
1 polymer ?
#
loop_
_entity_poly.entity_id
_entity_poly.type
_entity_poly.pdbx_seq_one_letter_code
_entity_poly.pdbx_strand_id
1 'polypeptide(L)'
;TYTARPFFNRNLKDMKNASPARACGIDFGTSNSTVGWLRPGMETLIALEDDKITLPSVVFFNMEERRPVYGRLALHEYLEGYEGRLMRSLKSLLGSKLIKHDTSVLGTAMPFKDLLGLFIGQLKKRAETAAGREFDEVVLGRPVFFVDDDEMADQEAENTLVDVARAIGFKDVSFQYEPIAAAFDYESTIEKEELVLIVDIGGGTSDFSLVRLSPERRNHDNRHDDILATGGVHIGGTDFDKQLSLQGLMPLFGYGSRMKSGAYMPTSHHMNLATWHTINSVYSQKSTLALGSMRYDIEDTGGIDRLFKLIDQRAGHWLAMEVEETKIQLTHADSRHVPLDRIEPGLSVELSRALFESAIDNLLERVRNSVTQLLNDANVRVDQVDTVFFTGGSSGIPALRNSVSAMLPKARHVEGNIFGSIGSGLAIEAMKRYGNMD
;
A
#
# COMPACT_ATOMS: atom_id res chain seq x y z
N THR A 1 18.11 27.60 1.99
CA THR A 1 17.76 28.17 3.31
C THR A 1 16.26 28.40 3.34
N TYR A 2 15.54 27.41 3.90
CA TYR A 2 14.11 27.54 4.17
C TYR A 2 13.92 28.53 5.33
N THR A 3 13.29 29.65 5.10
CA THR A 3 12.78 30.53 6.16
C THR A 3 11.44 30.00 6.63
N ALA A 4 11.43 29.20 7.71
CA ALA A 4 10.21 28.84 8.40
C ALA A 4 9.51 30.09 8.93
N ARG A 5 8.21 30.28 8.61
CA ARG A 5 7.40 31.32 9.23
C ARG A 5 7.07 30.92 10.68
N PRO A 6 7.11 31.79 11.67
CA PRO A 6 6.82 31.43 13.07
C PRO A 6 5.34 31.05 13.21
N PHE A 7 5.08 29.90 13.84
CA PHE A 7 3.74 29.41 14.10
C PHE A 7 3.20 29.79 15.47
N PHE A 8 1.95 30.25 15.50
CA PHE A 8 1.21 30.55 16.74
C PHE A 8 0.45 29.29 17.22
N ASN A 9 0.44 29.06 18.53
CA ASN A 9 -0.27 28.03 19.27
C ASN A 9 -1.80 28.14 19.05
N ARG A 10 -2.41 27.28 18.23
CA ARG A 10 -3.87 27.18 18.12
C ARG A 10 -4.35 25.74 18.39
N ASN A 11 -5.39 25.62 19.20
CA ASN A 11 -6.10 24.38 19.45
C ASN A 11 -6.85 23.93 18.19
N LEU A 12 -6.98 22.60 17.95
CA LEU A 12 -7.77 22.03 16.85
C LEU A 12 -9.21 22.55 16.77
N LYS A 13 -9.79 23.01 17.90
CA LYS A 13 -11.12 23.64 17.95
C LYS A 13 -11.13 25.03 17.28
N ASP A 14 -10.03 25.77 17.36
CA ASP A 14 -9.91 27.13 16.78
C ASP A 14 -9.67 27.03 15.25
N MET A 15 -9.06 25.95 14.78
CA MET A 15 -8.82 25.70 13.36
C MET A 15 -10.11 25.43 12.56
N LYS A 16 -11.21 25.00 13.20
CA LYS A 16 -12.51 24.80 12.53
C LYS A 16 -13.18 26.08 12.04
N ASN A 17 -12.73 27.24 12.49
CA ASN A 17 -13.27 28.54 12.12
C ASN A 17 -12.37 29.32 11.13
N ALA A 18 -11.23 28.77 10.73
CA ALA A 18 -10.35 29.38 9.73
C ALA A 18 -10.91 29.22 8.32
N SER A 19 -10.68 30.22 7.45
CA SER A 19 -10.99 30.09 6.02
C SER A 19 -10.25 28.89 5.43
N PRO A 20 -10.89 28.05 4.58
CA PRO A 20 -10.25 26.86 4.04
C PRO A 20 -9.00 27.23 3.25
N ALA A 21 -7.84 26.75 3.68
CA ALA A 21 -6.58 26.95 2.96
C ALA A 21 -6.66 26.38 1.52
N ARG A 22 -5.84 26.93 0.61
CA ARG A 22 -5.59 26.34 -0.72
C ARG A 22 -4.61 25.18 -0.65
N ALA A 23 -4.47 24.58 0.51
CA ALA A 23 -3.55 23.48 0.81
C ALA A 23 -4.29 22.16 0.97
N CYS A 24 -3.66 21.09 0.50
CA CYS A 24 -4.12 19.71 0.71
C CYS A 24 -3.00 18.83 1.25
N GLY A 25 -3.37 17.72 1.87
CA GLY A 25 -2.47 16.63 2.21
C GLY A 25 -2.59 15.53 1.16
N ILE A 26 -1.48 15.00 0.66
CA ILE A 26 -1.47 13.85 -0.26
C ILE A 26 -0.67 12.72 0.36
N ASP A 27 -1.34 11.60 0.59
CA ASP A 27 -0.70 10.32 0.84
C ASP A 27 -0.55 9.59 -0.50
N PHE A 28 0.68 9.58 -1.02
CA PHE A 28 1.05 8.81 -2.20
C PHE A 28 1.55 7.44 -1.75
N GLY A 29 0.62 6.49 -1.56
CA GLY A 29 0.95 5.14 -1.12
C GLY A 29 1.37 4.20 -2.26
N THR A 30 2.03 3.09 -1.90
CA THR A 30 2.47 2.06 -2.86
C THR A 30 1.28 1.35 -3.52
N SER A 31 0.23 1.06 -2.77
CA SER A 31 -0.96 0.35 -3.26
C SER A 31 -2.15 1.27 -3.49
N ASN A 32 -2.41 2.18 -2.56
CA ASN A 32 -3.50 3.14 -2.62
C ASN A 32 -2.99 4.52 -2.24
N SER A 33 -3.59 5.55 -2.80
CA SER A 33 -3.32 6.95 -2.49
C SER A 33 -4.59 7.65 -2.03
N THR A 34 -4.44 8.65 -1.16
CA THR A 34 -5.54 9.50 -0.65
C THR A 34 -5.18 10.97 -0.74
N VAL A 35 -6.21 11.81 -0.80
CA VAL A 35 -6.06 13.27 -0.70
C VAL A 35 -6.99 13.77 0.38
N GLY A 36 -6.44 14.54 1.31
CA GLY A 36 -7.19 15.17 2.38
C GLY A 36 -7.19 16.69 2.28
N TRP A 37 -8.32 17.29 2.66
CA TRP A 37 -8.49 18.72 2.80
C TRP A 37 -9.39 19.01 4.01
N LEU A 38 -8.83 19.64 5.03
CA LEU A 38 -9.56 19.93 6.26
C LEU A 38 -10.59 21.05 6.00
N ARG A 39 -11.86 20.74 6.26
CA ARG A 39 -13.01 21.63 6.10
C ARG A 39 -13.90 21.56 7.35
N PRO A 40 -14.42 22.68 7.84
CA PRO A 40 -15.36 22.67 8.96
C PRO A 40 -16.61 21.85 8.64
N GLY A 41 -16.93 20.87 9.48
CA GLY A 41 -18.16 20.07 9.37
C GLY A 41 -18.28 19.13 8.19
N MET A 42 -17.19 18.88 7.47
CA MET A 42 -17.14 17.94 6.34
C MET A 42 -16.07 16.87 6.57
N GLU A 43 -16.20 15.75 5.85
CA GLU A 43 -15.17 14.72 5.81
C GLU A 43 -13.85 15.29 5.31
N THR A 44 -12.75 14.93 6.01
CA THR A 44 -11.41 15.42 5.69
C THR A 44 -10.89 14.83 4.39
N LEU A 45 -11.12 13.52 4.17
CA LEU A 45 -10.68 12.86 2.94
C LEU A 45 -11.63 13.18 1.78
N ILE A 46 -11.05 13.38 0.60
CA ILE A 46 -11.77 13.69 -0.63
C ILE A 46 -12.06 12.39 -1.36
N ALA A 47 -13.30 12.25 -1.86
CA ALA A 47 -13.64 11.17 -2.78
C ALA A 47 -12.89 11.35 -4.10
N LEU A 48 -12.04 10.38 -4.47
CA LEU A 48 -11.18 10.44 -5.64
C LEU A 48 -11.74 9.67 -6.84
N GLU A 49 -12.57 8.66 -6.59
CA GLU A 49 -13.15 7.82 -7.62
C GLU A 49 -14.55 7.38 -7.16
N ASP A 50 -15.58 7.90 -7.82
CA ASP A 50 -16.96 7.83 -7.37
C ASP A 50 -17.08 8.33 -5.91
N ASP A 51 -17.54 7.49 -4.98
CA ASP A 51 -17.62 7.78 -3.54
C ASP A 51 -16.41 7.25 -2.73
N LYS A 52 -15.39 6.71 -3.42
CA LYS A 52 -14.21 6.13 -2.78
C LYS A 52 -13.15 7.19 -2.45
N ILE A 53 -12.72 7.23 -1.19
CA ILE A 53 -11.65 8.12 -0.71
C ILE A 53 -10.26 7.67 -1.15
N THR A 54 -10.08 6.40 -1.56
CA THR A 54 -8.82 5.86 -2.05
C THR A 54 -8.81 5.74 -3.56
N LEU A 55 -7.66 6.03 -4.17
CA LEU A 55 -7.36 5.69 -5.56
C LEU A 55 -6.24 4.65 -5.58
N PRO A 56 -6.44 3.45 -6.17
CA PRO A 56 -5.35 2.50 -6.40
C PRO A 56 -4.19 3.17 -7.14
N SER A 57 -2.95 2.97 -6.64
CA SER A 57 -1.73 3.59 -7.21
C SER A 57 -1.29 2.85 -8.48
N VAL A 58 -2.14 2.91 -9.50
CA VAL A 58 -2.06 2.14 -10.74
C VAL A 58 -2.33 3.05 -11.93
N VAL A 59 -1.53 2.87 -12.99
CA VAL A 59 -1.75 3.45 -14.32
C VAL A 59 -1.76 2.33 -15.34
N PHE A 60 -2.76 2.31 -16.20
CA PHE A 60 -2.82 1.43 -17.36
C PHE A 60 -2.75 2.27 -18.63
N PHE A 61 -1.75 2.02 -19.46
CA PHE A 61 -1.62 2.62 -20.78
C PHE A 61 -2.34 1.74 -21.79
N ASN A 62 -3.60 2.08 -22.04
CA ASN A 62 -4.44 1.37 -23.00
C ASN A 62 -3.94 1.67 -24.42
N MET A 63 -3.44 0.64 -25.11
CA MET A 63 -2.89 0.79 -26.48
C MET A 63 -3.97 0.88 -27.53
N GLU A 64 -5.13 0.29 -27.32
CA GLU A 64 -6.25 0.32 -28.25
C GLU A 64 -6.87 1.71 -28.29
N GLU A 65 -7.12 2.32 -27.11
CA GLU A 65 -7.68 3.65 -27.00
C GLU A 65 -6.62 4.77 -26.96
N ARG A 66 -5.34 4.41 -26.90
CA ARG A 66 -4.18 5.31 -26.90
C ARG A 66 -4.23 6.37 -25.80
N ARG A 67 -4.65 5.98 -24.60
CA ARG A 67 -4.76 6.86 -23.44
C ARG A 67 -4.29 6.17 -22.13
N PRO A 68 -3.82 6.94 -21.15
CA PRO A 68 -3.64 6.44 -19.80
C PRO A 68 -4.99 6.40 -19.06
N VAL A 69 -5.19 5.38 -18.23
CA VAL A 69 -6.27 5.27 -17.25
C VAL A 69 -5.69 4.99 -15.88
N TYR A 70 -6.43 5.31 -14.83
CA TYR A 70 -5.91 5.35 -13.47
C TYR A 70 -6.87 4.65 -12.50
N GLY A 71 -6.32 4.14 -11.39
CA GLY A 71 -7.10 3.61 -10.30
C GLY A 71 -7.87 2.34 -10.67
N ARG A 72 -9.12 2.24 -10.22
CA ARG A 72 -9.98 1.06 -10.44
C ARG A 72 -10.32 0.86 -11.91
N LEU A 73 -10.52 1.94 -12.65
CA LEU A 73 -10.75 1.84 -14.09
C LEU A 73 -9.55 1.23 -14.82
N ALA A 74 -8.32 1.57 -14.41
CA ALA A 74 -7.10 0.97 -14.97
C ALA A 74 -7.04 -0.55 -14.73
N LEU A 75 -7.41 -1.01 -13.54
CA LEU A 75 -7.51 -2.43 -13.23
C LEU A 75 -8.63 -3.10 -14.04
N HIS A 76 -9.78 -2.45 -14.15
CA HIS A 76 -10.92 -2.97 -14.91
C HIS A 76 -10.58 -3.18 -16.38
N GLU A 77 -10.08 -2.15 -17.08
CA GLU A 77 -9.73 -2.27 -18.51
C GLU A 77 -8.64 -3.34 -18.73
N TYR A 78 -7.65 -3.40 -17.85
CA TYR A 78 -6.63 -4.44 -17.91
C TYR A 78 -7.20 -5.87 -17.77
N LEU A 79 -8.18 -6.07 -16.88
CA LEU A 79 -8.83 -7.36 -16.63
C LEU A 79 -9.81 -7.76 -17.75
N GLU A 80 -10.43 -6.79 -18.43
CA GLU A 80 -11.24 -7.01 -19.62
C GLU A 80 -10.40 -7.43 -20.84
N GLY A 81 -9.05 -7.37 -20.70
CA GLY A 81 -8.13 -7.87 -21.72
C GLY A 81 -7.73 -6.85 -22.77
N TYR A 82 -7.99 -5.55 -22.55
CA TYR A 82 -7.46 -4.50 -23.43
C TYR A 82 -5.95 -4.61 -23.57
N GLU A 83 -5.43 -4.43 -24.77
CA GLU A 83 -3.99 -4.39 -25.00
C GLU A 83 -3.39 -3.14 -24.34
N GLY A 84 -2.30 -3.33 -23.58
CA GLY A 84 -1.66 -2.20 -22.93
C GLY A 84 -0.64 -2.60 -21.88
N ARG A 85 -0.17 -1.59 -21.16
CA ARG A 85 0.82 -1.76 -20.11
C ARG A 85 0.30 -1.28 -18.76
N LEU A 86 0.18 -2.19 -17.82
CA LEU A 86 -0.17 -1.89 -16.44
C LEU A 86 1.08 -1.57 -15.61
N MET A 87 1.06 -0.43 -14.92
CA MET A 87 2.10 0.03 -14.02
C MET A 87 1.53 0.16 -12.60
N ARG A 88 2.15 -0.51 -11.64
CA ARG A 88 1.76 -0.49 -10.21
C ARG A 88 2.95 -0.15 -9.34
N SER A 89 2.68 0.12 -8.05
CA SER A 89 3.71 0.37 -7.02
C SER A 89 4.66 1.51 -7.41
N LEU A 90 4.10 2.58 -7.98
CA LEU A 90 4.88 3.70 -8.52
C LEU A 90 5.76 4.38 -7.46
N LYS A 91 5.34 4.38 -6.19
CA LYS A 91 6.13 4.92 -5.07
C LYS A 91 7.50 4.23 -4.94
N SER A 92 7.60 2.94 -5.24
CA SER A 92 8.87 2.20 -5.17
C SER A 92 9.91 2.60 -6.23
N LEU A 93 9.54 3.44 -7.19
CA LEU A 93 10.49 4.06 -8.12
C LEU A 93 11.36 5.11 -7.42
N LEU A 94 10.84 5.76 -6.37
CA LEU A 94 11.58 6.74 -5.57
C LEU A 94 12.73 6.02 -4.84
N GLY A 95 13.90 6.61 -4.88
CA GLY A 95 15.12 5.99 -4.36
C GLY A 95 15.71 4.86 -5.21
N SER A 96 14.99 4.35 -6.21
CA SER A 96 15.53 3.33 -7.12
C SER A 96 16.31 3.97 -8.28
N LYS A 97 17.31 3.24 -8.82
CA LYS A 97 18.04 3.67 -10.01
C LYS A 97 17.14 3.81 -11.26
N LEU A 98 15.97 3.16 -11.25
CA LEU A 98 15.00 3.20 -12.36
C LEU A 98 14.44 4.60 -12.59
N ILE A 99 14.36 5.44 -11.57
CA ILE A 99 13.81 6.81 -11.68
C ILE A 99 14.54 7.66 -12.73
N LYS A 100 15.80 7.36 -13.00
CA LYS A 100 16.66 8.05 -13.99
C LYS A 100 16.53 7.49 -15.41
N HIS A 101 15.72 6.47 -15.61
CA HIS A 101 15.54 5.79 -16.88
C HIS A 101 14.16 6.07 -17.48
N ASP A 102 14.01 5.67 -18.73
CA ASP A 102 12.75 5.75 -19.46
C ASP A 102 12.07 4.38 -19.49
N THR A 103 10.75 4.42 -19.66
CA THR A 103 9.93 3.26 -19.93
C THR A 103 9.18 3.46 -21.24
N SER A 104 8.89 2.38 -21.97
CA SER A 104 8.11 2.49 -23.23
C SER A 104 6.62 2.37 -22.92
N VAL A 105 5.85 3.39 -23.28
CA VAL A 105 4.40 3.43 -23.14
C VAL A 105 3.77 4.03 -24.41
N LEU A 106 2.68 3.46 -24.90
CA LEU A 106 1.96 3.89 -26.11
C LEU A 106 2.88 4.10 -27.34
N GLY A 107 3.97 3.32 -27.42
CA GLY A 107 4.97 3.39 -28.49
C GLY A 107 5.99 4.53 -28.38
N THR A 108 6.02 5.24 -27.25
CA THR A 108 6.97 6.32 -26.98
C THR A 108 7.79 6.05 -25.70
N ALA A 109 9.01 6.58 -25.63
CA ALA A 109 9.78 6.59 -24.40
C ALA A 109 9.22 7.66 -23.45
N MET A 110 9.04 7.30 -22.18
CA MET A 110 8.56 8.19 -21.11
C MET A 110 9.50 8.06 -19.90
N PRO A 111 10.06 9.15 -19.38
CA PRO A 111 10.81 9.12 -18.13
C PRO A 111 9.93 8.60 -16.97
N PHE A 112 10.49 7.77 -16.09
CA PHE A 112 9.77 7.31 -14.91
C PHE A 112 9.33 8.46 -13.99
N LYS A 113 10.09 9.57 -13.97
CA LYS A 113 9.69 10.80 -13.25
C LYS A 113 8.38 11.38 -13.80
N ASP A 114 8.19 11.38 -15.13
CA ASP A 114 6.97 11.87 -15.76
C ASP A 114 5.77 10.95 -15.47
N LEU A 115 6.01 9.63 -15.36
CA LEU A 115 5.00 8.67 -14.94
C LEU A 115 4.50 8.96 -13.52
N LEU A 116 5.39 9.31 -12.58
CA LEU A 116 5.00 9.78 -11.25
C LEU A 116 4.15 11.06 -11.35
N GLY A 117 4.59 12.01 -12.18
CA GLY A 117 3.88 13.27 -12.43
C GLY A 117 2.48 13.06 -12.98
N LEU A 118 2.30 12.13 -13.90
CA LEU A 118 0.98 11.75 -14.43
C LEU A 118 0.05 11.24 -13.32
N PHE A 119 0.53 10.34 -12.46
CA PHE A 119 -0.30 9.76 -11.41
C PHE A 119 -0.63 10.79 -10.31
N ILE A 120 0.37 11.49 -9.78
CA ILE A 120 0.17 12.51 -8.72
C ILE A 120 -0.65 13.69 -9.26
N GLY A 121 -0.45 14.08 -10.53
CA GLY A 121 -1.27 15.07 -11.21
C GLY A 121 -2.74 14.65 -11.35
N GLN A 122 -2.98 13.35 -11.55
CA GLN A 122 -4.33 12.81 -11.57
C GLN A 122 -4.99 12.83 -10.18
N LEU A 123 -4.23 12.57 -9.10
CA LEU A 123 -4.72 12.74 -7.72
C LEU A 123 -5.14 14.19 -7.47
N LYS A 124 -4.26 15.16 -7.81
CA LYS A 124 -4.54 16.60 -7.71
C LYS A 124 -5.80 16.98 -8.47
N LYS A 125 -5.88 16.61 -9.75
CA LYS A 125 -7.02 16.95 -10.61
C LYS A 125 -8.35 16.41 -10.07
N ARG A 126 -8.38 15.15 -9.61
CA ARG A 126 -9.59 14.54 -9.04
C ARG A 126 -9.99 15.24 -7.75
N ALA A 127 -9.02 15.53 -6.87
CA ALA A 127 -9.26 16.25 -5.63
C ALA A 127 -9.79 17.67 -5.89
N GLU A 128 -9.23 18.41 -6.83
CA GLU A 128 -9.68 19.74 -7.22
C GLU A 128 -11.09 19.73 -7.82
N THR A 129 -11.38 18.72 -8.65
CA THR A 129 -12.73 18.54 -9.22
C THR A 129 -13.77 18.29 -8.14
N ALA A 130 -13.48 17.37 -7.22
CA ALA A 130 -14.38 17.05 -6.11
C ALA A 130 -14.51 18.17 -5.07
N ALA A 131 -13.42 18.93 -4.86
CA ALA A 131 -13.41 20.11 -3.95
C ALA A 131 -14.03 21.34 -4.58
N GLY A 132 -14.18 21.41 -5.91
CA GLY A 132 -14.62 22.61 -6.63
C GLY A 132 -13.63 23.78 -6.53
N ARG A 133 -12.34 23.51 -6.34
CA ARG A 133 -11.28 24.53 -6.16
C ARG A 133 -9.90 23.97 -6.50
N GLU A 134 -8.96 24.88 -6.81
CA GLU A 134 -7.55 24.56 -7.00
C GLU A 134 -6.80 24.49 -5.66
N PHE A 135 -5.76 23.65 -5.62
CA PHE A 135 -4.79 23.54 -4.54
C PHE A 135 -3.43 24.03 -5.01
N ASP A 136 -2.92 25.06 -4.33
CA ASP A 136 -1.62 25.67 -4.64
C ASP A 136 -0.50 25.16 -3.73
N GLU A 137 -0.84 24.74 -2.50
CA GLU A 137 0.09 24.22 -1.51
C GLU A 137 -0.22 22.74 -1.18
N VAL A 138 0.83 21.98 -0.87
CA VAL A 138 0.69 20.57 -0.53
C VAL A 138 1.62 20.14 0.61
N VAL A 139 1.07 19.31 1.51
CA VAL A 139 1.87 18.48 2.40
C VAL A 139 1.85 17.06 1.87
N LEU A 140 3.00 16.56 1.43
CA LEU A 140 3.17 15.18 0.97
C LEU A 140 3.57 14.28 2.13
N GLY A 141 3.00 13.10 2.20
CA GLY A 141 3.50 12.03 3.05
C GLY A 141 4.86 11.54 2.56
N ARG A 142 5.78 11.32 3.51
CA ARG A 142 7.03 10.62 3.25
C ARG A 142 7.24 9.51 4.28
N PRO A 143 7.82 8.36 3.90
CA PRO A 143 8.35 7.41 4.85
C PRO A 143 9.47 8.07 5.66
N VAL A 144 9.89 7.45 6.76
CA VAL A 144 11.04 7.99 7.52
C VAL A 144 12.29 7.98 6.64
N PHE A 145 12.48 6.90 5.89
CA PHE A 145 13.49 6.81 4.84
C PHE A 145 12.87 6.28 3.54
N PHE A 146 13.16 6.94 2.42
CA PHE A 146 12.88 6.39 1.07
C PHE A 146 13.91 5.32 0.71
N VAL A 147 15.14 5.48 1.23
CA VAL A 147 16.26 4.56 1.02
C VAL A 147 16.97 4.39 2.34
N ASP A 148 16.98 3.14 2.84
CA ASP A 148 17.67 2.80 4.07
C ASP A 148 19.18 2.93 3.89
N ASP A 149 19.88 3.45 4.89
CA ASP A 149 21.34 3.55 4.99
C ASP A 149 22.02 4.37 3.86
N ASP A 150 21.28 5.19 3.10
CA ASP A 150 21.82 6.08 2.06
C ASP A 150 21.13 7.46 2.07
N GLU A 151 21.66 8.37 2.89
CA GLU A 151 21.12 9.75 3.04
C GLU A 151 21.08 10.53 1.71
N MET A 152 22.04 10.30 0.80
CA MET A 152 22.04 11.01 -0.49
C MET A 152 20.92 10.50 -1.39
N ALA A 153 20.71 9.19 -1.44
CA ALA A 153 19.63 8.61 -2.22
C ALA A 153 18.25 8.96 -1.61
N ASP A 154 18.13 9.02 -0.29
CA ASP A 154 16.93 9.46 0.41
C ASP A 154 16.57 10.91 0.06
N GLN A 155 17.55 11.82 0.14
CA GLN A 155 17.37 13.23 -0.23
C GLN A 155 17.07 13.41 -1.73
N GLU A 156 17.66 12.59 -2.61
CA GLU A 156 17.36 12.62 -4.05
C GLU A 156 15.90 12.19 -4.32
N ALA A 157 15.41 11.19 -3.59
CA ALA A 157 14.01 10.74 -3.68
C ALA A 157 13.03 11.85 -3.25
N GLU A 158 13.30 12.54 -2.13
CA GLU A 158 12.52 13.69 -1.68
C GLU A 158 12.53 14.81 -2.69
N ASN A 159 13.72 15.21 -3.20
CA ASN A 159 13.86 16.25 -4.22
C ASN A 159 13.11 15.90 -5.50
N THR A 160 13.09 14.63 -5.89
CA THR A 160 12.31 14.13 -7.04
C THR A 160 10.82 14.39 -6.86
N LEU A 161 10.27 14.11 -5.66
CA LEU A 161 8.86 14.41 -5.36
C LEU A 161 8.56 15.91 -5.36
N VAL A 162 9.47 16.74 -4.83
CA VAL A 162 9.33 18.22 -4.91
C VAL A 162 9.24 18.67 -6.36
N ASP A 163 10.15 18.20 -7.21
CA ASP A 163 10.16 18.56 -8.61
C ASP A 163 8.89 18.12 -9.34
N VAL A 164 8.44 16.89 -9.08
CA VAL A 164 7.18 16.35 -9.63
C VAL A 164 6.00 17.21 -9.18
N ALA A 165 5.90 17.51 -7.89
CA ALA A 165 4.79 18.31 -7.34
C ALA A 165 4.78 19.73 -7.94
N ARG A 166 5.95 20.36 -8.11
CA ARG A 166 6.05 21.66 -8.77
C ARG A 166 5.67 21.61 -10.25
N ALA A 167 6.11 20.58 -10.96
CA ALA A 167 5.78 20.39 -12.38
C ALA A 167 4.28 20.24 -12.65
N ILE A 168 3.52 19.67 -11.71
CA ILE A 168 2.07 19.53 -11.79
C ILE A 168 1.30 20.74 -11.21
N GLY A 169 1.99 21.81 -10.83
CA GLY A 169 1.42 23.11 -10.51
C GLY A 169 1.25 23.44 -9.03
N PHE A 170 1.83 22.66 -8.10
CA PHE A 170 1.94 23.13 -6.71
C PHE A 170 3.01 24.20 -6.60
N LYS A 171 2.68 25.30 -5.90
CA LYS A 171 3.58 26.45 -5.67
C LYS A 171 4.46 26.24 -4.46
N ASP A 172 3.89 25.67 -3.40
CA ASP A 172 4.61 25.33 -2.17
C ASP A 172 4.42 23.85 -1.82
N VAL A 173 5.52 23.19 -1.49
CA VAL A 173 5.59 21.75 -1.23
C VAL A 173 6.34 21.52 0.06
N SER A 174 5.72 20.83 0.98
CA SER A 174 6.35 20.41 2.23
C SER A 174 6.04 18.94 2.54
N PHE A 175 6.75 18.36 3.48
CA PHE A 175 6.62 16.97 3.86
C PHE A 175 6.25 16.79 5.32
N GLN A 176 5.52 15.71 5.60
CA GLN A 176 5.36 15.19 6.96
C GLN A 176 5.65 13.68 6.92
N TYR A 177 6.26 13.17 7.97
CA TYR A 177 6.48 11.73 8.14
C TYR A 177 5.15 10.99 8.25
N GLU A 178 4.99 9.95 7.44
CA GLU A 178 3.76 9.13 7.39
C GLU A 178 3.37 8.58 8.77
N PRO A 179 4.28 8.04 9.61
CA PRO A 179 3.90 7.60 10.94
C PRO A 179 3.40 8.74 11.84
N ILE A 180 3.98 9.93 11.76
CA ILE A 180 3.49 11.09 12.51
C ILE A 180 2.11 11.50 12.02
N ALA A 181 1.92 11.57 10.71
CA ALA A 181 0.61 11.90 10.13
C ALA A 181 -0.45 10.86 10.52
N ALA A 182 -0.13 9.56 10.47
CA ALA A 182 -1.05 8.49 10.86
C ALA A 182 -1.55 8.63 12.31
N ALA A 183 -0.69 9.08 13.21
CA ALA A 183 -0.99 9.20 14.63
C ALA A 183 -1.61 10.56 15.03
N PHE A 184 -1.81 11.50 14.10
CA PHE A 184 -2.25 12.86 14.41
C PHE A 184 -3.58 12.93 15.18
N ASP A 185 -4.58 12.17 14.72
CA ASP A 185 -5.88 12.13 15.40
C ASP A 185 -5.75 11.53 16.80
N TYR A 186 -4.96 10.45 16.94
CA TYR A 186 -4.70 9.83 18.24
C TYR A 186 -3.98 10.80 19.19
N GLU A 187 -2.92 11.48 18.73
CA GLU A 187 -2.19 12.45 19.52
C GLU A 187 -3.09 13.60 20.04
N SER A 188 -4.17 13.89 19.32
CA SER A 188 -5.13 14.91 19.77
C SER A 188 -5.96 14.48 20.98
N THR A 189 -6.01 13.18 21.29
CA THR A 189 -6.83 12.60 22.37
C THR A 189 -6.05 12.29 23.64
N ILE A 190 -4.71 12.28 23.56
CA ILE A 190 -3.86 11.97 24.72
C ILE A 190 -3.66 13.21 25.61
N GLU A 191 -3.54 12.97 26.92
CA GLU A 191 -3.38 14.01 27.94
C GLU A 191 -1.95 14.11 28.49
N LYS A 192 -1.11 13.13 28.19
CA LYS A 192 0.29 13.05 28.63
C LYS A 192 1.16 12.46 27.54
N GLU A 193 2.48 12.55 27.70
CA GLU A 193 3.42 11.89 26.80
C GLU A 193 3.23 10.37 26.84
N GLU A 194 3.20 9.77 25.67
CA GLU A 194 3.11 8.32 25.45
C GLU A 194 4.17 7.87 24.45
N LEU A 195 4.69 6.68 24.69
CA LEU A 195 5.52 5.95 23.75
C LEU A 195 4.63 5.02 22.92
N VAL A 196 4.53 5.30 21.63
CA VAL A 196 3.60 4.65 20.72
C VAL A 196 4.37 3.86 19.68
N LEU A 197 4.07 2.58 19.55
CA LEU A 197 4.49 1.76 18.42
C LEU A 197 3.44 1.90 17.30
N ILE A 198 3.81 2.53 16.20
CA ILE A 198 2.99 2.61 15.00
C ILE A 198 3.31 1.41 14.13
N VAL A 199 2.28 0.67 13.75
CA VAL A 199 2.32 -0.54 12.93
C VAL A 199 1.55 -0.25 11.65
N ASP A 200 2.26 0.11 10.59
CA ASP A 200 1.69 0.39 9.28
C ASP A 200 1.93 -0.79 8.34
N ILE A 201 0.86 -1.48 7.95
CA ILE A 201 0.96 -2.65 7.08
C ILE A 201 0.21 -2.40 5.79
N GLY A 202 1.00 -2.03 4.80
CA GLY A 202 0.54 -1.76 3.44
C GLY A 202 0.38 -3.00 2.58
N GLY A 203 0.36 -2.78 1.28
CA GLY A 203 0.26 -3.86 0.29
C GLY A 203 1.56 -4.64 0.07
N GLY A 204 2.72 -4.01 0.24
CA GLY A 204 4.03 -4.62 -0.04
C GLY A 204 5.03 -4.55 1.10
N THR A 205 4.80 -3.68 2.08
CA THR A 205 5.69 -3.47 3.24
C THR A 205 4.92 -3.48 4.54
N SER A 206 5.62 -3.79 5.62
CA SER A 206 5.23 -3.55 6.99
C SER A 206 6.26 -2.62 7.59
N ASP A 207 5.82 -1.42 7.95
CA ASP A 207 6.66 -0.37 8.48
C ASP A 207 6.33 -0.15 9.95
N PHE A 208 7.35 -0.07 10.78
CA PHE A 208 7.23 0.08 12.22
C PHE A 208 7.96 1.35 12.66
N SER A 209 7.30 2.18 13.47
CA SER A 209 7.89 3.38 14.00
C SER A 209 7.61 3.49 15.49
N LEU A 210 8.63 3.67 16.28
CA LEU A 210 8.51 3.96 17.71
C LEU A 210 8.56 5.46 17.89
N VAL A 211 7.44 6.05 18.31
CA VAL A 211 7.24 7.49 18.31
C VAL A 211 6.83 7.97 19.69
N ARG A 212 7.37 9.12 20.10
CA ARG A 212 6.97 9.83 21.30
C ARG A 212 5.93 10.87 20.94
N LEU A 213 4.71 10.70 21.44
CA LEU A 213 3.59 11.58 21.22
C LEU A 213 3.21 12.31 22.51
N SER A 214 2.89 13.61 22.43
CA SER A 214 2.36 14.35 23.58
C SER A 214 1.59 15.60 23.13
N PRO A 215 0.72 16.15 24.01
CA PRO A 215 0.02 17.42 23.74
C PRO A 215 0.97 18.57 23.39
N GLU A 216 2.15 18.62 24.02
CA GLU A 216 3.16 19.66 23.78
C GLU A 216 3.83 19.46 22.43
N ARG A 217 4.26 18.23 22.13
CA ARG A 217 5.00 17.88 20.90
C ARG A 217 4.17 18.08 19.64
N ARG A 218 2.85 17.92 19.74
CA ARG A 218 1.91 18.10 18.62
C ARG A 218 2.09 19.44 17.90
N ASN A 219 2.59 20.46 18.61
CA ASN A 219 2.74 21.80 18.06
C ASN A 219 4.17 22.10 17.58
N HIS A 220 5.10 21.14 17.65
CA HIS A 220 6.45 21.33 17.15
C HIS A 220 6.47 21.29 15.62
N ASP A 221 7.23 22.19 15.00
CA ASP A 221 7.42 22.23 13.54
C ASP A 221 8.29 21.06 13.05
N ASN A 222 9.34 20.74 13.83
CA ASN A 222 10.19 19.59 13.57
C ASN A 222 9.76 18.41 14.46
N ARG A 223 9.29 17.33 13.83
CA ARG A 223 8.83 16.12 14.49
C ARG A 223 9.83 14.95 14.34
N HIS A 224 10.99 15.19 13.71
CA HIS A 224 12.00 14.15 13.51
C HIS A 224 12.47 13.55 14.85
N ASP A 225 12.72 14.39 15.84
CA ASP A 225 13.20 13.96 17.16
C ASP A 225 12.14 13.22 18.00
N ASP A 226 10.90 13.19 17.55
CA ASP A 226 9.83 12.42 18.16
C ASP A 226 9.88 10.94 17.71
N ILE A 227 10.56 10.65 16.60
CA ILE A 227 10.74 9.30 16.07
C ILE A 227 12.00 8.71 16.70
N LEU A 228 11.83 7.76 17.63
CA LEU A 228 12.94 7.16 18.36
C LEU A 228 13.65 6.05 17.59
N ALA A 229 12.89 5.30 16.80
CA ALA A 229 13.41 4.26 15.93
C ALA A 229 12.40 3.94 14.84
N THR A 230 12.91 3.44 13.73
CA THR A 230 12.12 2.90 12.64
C THR A 230 12.68 1.57 12.19
N GLY A 231 11.84 0.74 11.64
CA GLY A 231 12.22 -0.53 11.06
C GLY A 231 11.11 -1.02 10.16
N GLY A 232 11.41 -2.02 9.38
CA GLY A 232 10.41 -2.55 8.47
C GLY A 232 10.82 -3.90 7.90
N VAL A 233 9.89 -4.51 7.22
CA VAL A 233 10.13 -5.75 6.48
C VAL A 233 9.32 -5.71 5.18
N HIS A 234 9.93 -6.19 4.10
CA HIS A 234 9.23 -6.35 2.82
C HIS A 234 8.26 -7.53 2.88
N ILE A 235 7.21 -7.33 3.65
CA ILE A 235 6.05 -8.22 3.79
C ILE A 235 4.82 -7.33 3.86
N GLY A 236 3.85 -7.58 3.01
CA GLY A 236 2.60 -6.83 3.01
C GLY A 236 1.43 -7.68 2.51
N GLY A 237 0.33 -7.03 2.21
CA GLY A 237 -0.90 -7.68 1.76
C GLY A 237 -0.70 -8.63 0.58
N THR A 238 0.17 -8.28 -0.37
CA THR A 238 0.45 -9.11 -1.55
C THR A 238 1.22 -10.38 -1.21
N ASP A 239 2.03 -10.39 -0.14
CA ASP A 239 2.70 -11.60 0.33
C ASP A 239 1.71 -12.54 1.02
N PHE A 240 0.75 -11.98 1.76
CA PHE A 240 -0.35 -12.75 2.34
C PHE A 240 -1.24 -13.34 1.24
N ASP A 241 -1.56 -12.58 0.19
CA ASP A 241 -2.27 -13.07 -0.99
C ASP A 241 -1.53 -14.24 -1.63
N LYS A 242 -0.22 -14.11 -1.82
CA LYS A 242 0.62 -15.16 -2.39
C LYS A 242 0.55 -16.44 -1.58
N GLN A 243 0.64 -16.37 -0.25
CA GLN A 243 0.56 -17.56 0.59
C GLN A 243 -0.83 -18.19 0.56
N LEU A 244 -1.89 -17.40 0.62
CA LEU A 244 -3.26 -17.87 0.49
C LEU A 244 -3.49 -18.54 -0.87
N SER A 245 -2.98 -17.94 -1.94
CA SER A 245 -3.05 -18.51 -3.28
C SER A 245 -2.37 -19.89 -3.36
N LEU A 246 -1.11 -19.96 -2.88
CA LEU A 246 -0.30 -21.19 -2.97
C LEU A 246 -0.88 -22.33 -2.13
N GLN A 247 -1.42 -22.04 -0.95
CA GLN A 247 -1.93 -23.06 -0.04
C GLN A 247 -3.42 -23.40 -0.29
N GLY A 248 -4.19 -22.42 -0.76
CA GLY A 248 -5.65 -22.57 -0.89
C GLY A 248 -6.12 -22.88 -2.32
N LEU A 249 -5.60 -22.18 -3.32
CA LEU A 249 -6.12 -22.27 -4.70
C LEU A 249 -5.21 -23.06 -5.65
N MET A 250 -3.90 -22.84 -5.60
CA MET A 250 -2.95 -23.46 -6.51
C MET A 250 -2.93 -24.99 -6.47
N PRO A 251 -3.29 -25.67 -5.35
CA PRO A 251 -3.46 -27.15 -5.38
C PRO A 251 -4.49 -27.62 -6.41
N LEU A 252 -5.56 -26.85 -6.65
CA LEU A 252 -6.57 -27.19 -7.70
C LEU A 252 -5.98 -27.14 -9.12
N PHE A 253 -4.87 -26.44 -9.29
CA PHE A 253 -4.13 -26.26 -10.54
C PHE A 253 -2.85 -27.11 -10.59
N GLY A 254 -2.74 -28.14 -9.73
CA GLY A 254 -1.61 -29.08 -9.71
C GLY A 254 -0.39 -28.63 -8.90
N TYR A 255 -0.48 -27.58 -8.07
CA TYR A 255 0.59 -27.22 -7.15
C TYR A 255 0.81 -28.34 -6.11
N GLY A 256 2.06 -28.79 -5.96
CA GLY A 256 2.39 -29.90 -5.07
C GLY A 256 2.13 -31.30 -5.65
N SER A 257 1.62 -31.42 -6.89
CA SER A 257 1.43 -32.67 -7.56
C SER A 257 2.76 -33.41 -7.83
N ARG A 258 2.70 -34.73 -7.94
CA ARG A 258 3.85 -35.55 -8.29
C ARG A 258 3.89 -35.84 -9.80
N MET A 259 5.09 -35.98 -10.28
CA MET A 259 5.38 -36.54 -11.60
C MET A 259 5.45 -38.09 -11.50
N LYS A 260 5.22 -38.79 -12.59
CA LYS A 260 5.33 -40.24 -12.68
C LYS A 260 6.72 -40.76 -12.26
N SER A 261 7.74 -39.93 -12.32
CA SER A 261 9.08 -40.18 -11.80
C SER A 261 9.17 -40.20 -10.26
N GLY A 262 8.09 -39.77 -9.54
CA GLY A 262 8.06 -39.58 -8.10
C GLY A 262 8.56 -38.20 -7.64
N ALA A 263 9.15 -37.38 -8.53
CA ALA A 263 9.56 -36.02 -8.22
C ALA A 263 8.32 -35.08 -8.11
N TYR A 264 8.46 -33.98 -7.40
CA TYR A 264 7.42 -32.94 -7.40
C TYR A 264 7.43 -32.13 -8.70
N MET A 265 6.25 -31.73 -9.15
CA MET A 265 6.11 -30.81 -10.28
C MET A 265 6.86 -29.50 -9.97
N PRO A 266 7.60 -28.91 -10.94
CA PRO A 266 8.22 -27.62 -10.78
C PRO A 266 7.22 -26.52 -10.42
N THR A 267 7.50 -25.76 -9.38
CA THR A 267 6.57 -24.77 -8.79
C THR A 267 6.57 -23.42 -9.47
N SER A 268 7.50 -23.17 -10.41
CA SER A 268 7.74 -21.85 -11.00
C SER A 268 6.50 -21.20 -11.63
N HIS A 269 5.66 -21.98 -12.31
CA HIS A 269 4.42 -21.46 -12.91
C HIS A 269 3.42 -21.02 -11.86
N HIS A 270 3.24 -21.81 -10.80
CA HIS A 270 2.35 -21.46 -9.68
C HIS A 270 2.86 -20.27 -8.88
N MET A 271 4.17 -20.22 -8.61
CA MET A 271 4.80 -19.08 -7.94
C MET A 271 4.61 -17.78 -8.73
N ASN A 272 4.78 -17.83 -10.06
CA ASN A 272 4.56 -16.69 -10.93
C ASN A 272 3.09 -16.29 -11.00
N LEU A 273 2.15 -17.24 -11.03
CA LEU A 273 0.71 -16.97 -10.99
C LEU A 273 0.27 -16.38 -9.64
N ALA A 274 0.89 -16.80 -8.55
CA ALA A 274 0.61 -16.27 -7.21
C ALA A 274 1.28 -14.93 -6.91
N THR A 275 2.08 -14.40 -7.84
CA THR A 275 2.82 -13.13 -7.66
C THR A 275 2.42 -12.14 -8.74
N TRP A 276 1.67 -11.11 -8.39
CA TRP A 276 0.99 -10.19 -9.31
C TRP A 276 1.86 -9.71 -10.49
N HIS A 277 3.08 -9.23 -10.22
CA HIS A 277 3.94 -8.65 -11.25
C HIS A 277 4.63 -9.68 -12.17
N THR A 278 4.57 -10.98 -11.83
CA THR A 278 5.15 -12.05 -12.64
C THR A 278 4.11 -12.87 -13.40
N ILE A 279 2.81 -12.64 -13.18
CA ILE A 279 1.72 -13.38 -13.86
C ILE A 279 1.91 -13.40 -15.38
N ASN A 280 2.23 -12.26 -15.99
CA ASN A 280 2.41 -12.16 -17.44
C ASN A 280 3.55 -13.03 -17.98
N SER A 281 4.54 -13.38 -17.17
CA SER A 281 5.65 -14.26 -17.59
C SER A 281 5.18 -15.68 -17.92
N VAL A 282 4.07 -16.10 -17.31
CA VAL A 282 3.48 -17.43 -17.51
C VAL A 282 2.86 -17.58 -18.91
N TYR A 283 2.43 -16.47 -19.51
CA TYR A 283 1.83 -16.45 -20.86
C TYR A 283 2.85 -16.44 -22.00
N SER A 284 4.14 -16.43 -21.69
CA SER A 284 5.20 -16.47 -22.69
C SER A 284 5.24 -17.83 -23.38
N GLN A 285 5.55 -17.85 -24.69
CA GLN A 285 5.68 -19.07 -25.48
C GLN A 285 6.65 -20.07 -24.83
N LYS A 286 7.77 -19.57 -24.28
CA LYS A 286 8.75 -20.41 -23.56
C LYS A 286 8.12 -21.11 -22.35
N SER A 287 7.32 -20.39 -21.56
CA SER A 287 6.65 -20.90 -20.38
C SER A 287 5.61 -21.97 -20.76
N THR A 288 4.78 -21.69 -21.77
CA THR A 288 3.73 -22.60 -22.26
C THR A 288 4.33 -23.89 -22.82
N LEU A 289 5.43 -23.79 -23.60
CA LEU A 289 6.13 -24.96 -24.12
C LEU A 289 6.74 -25.83 -23.00
N ALA A 290 7.37 -25.20 -22.00
CA ALA A 290 7.93 -25.89 -20.84
C ALA A 290 6.85 -26.65 -20.07
N LEU A 291 5.68 -26.03 -19.83
CA LEU A 291 4.56 -26.65 -19.17
C LEU A 291 3.99 -27.80 -20.01
N GLY A 292 3.85 -27.61 -21.33
CA GLY A 292 3.37 -28.61 -22.27
C GLY A 292 4.21 -29.90 -22.28
N SER A 293 5.53 -29.78 -22.18
CA SER A 293 6.45 -30.93 -22.11
C SER A 293 6.27 -31.75 -20.84
N MET A 294 5.81 -31.15 -19.73
CA MET A 294 5.61 -31.83 -18.44
C MET A 294 4.25 -32.53 -18.34
N ARG A 295 3.25 -32.15 -19.18
CA ARG A 295 1.86 -32.59 -19.05
C ARG A 295 1.71 -34.12 -19.02
N TYR A 296 2.50 -34.83 -19.82
CA TYR A 296 2.43 -36.29 -19.94
C TYR A 296 3.06 -37.03 -18.75
N ASP A 297 3.90 -36.33 -17.98
CA ASP A 297 4.63 -36.94 -16.85
C ASP A 297 3.98 -36.59 -15.48
N ILE A 298 2.92 -35.77 -15.45
CA ILE A 298 2.22 -35.40 -14.22
C ILE A 298 1.15 -36.48 -13.90
N GLU A 299 1.03 -36.84 -12.61
CA GLU A 299 0.02 -37.79 -12.12
C GLU A 299 -1.37 -37.14 -12.06
N ASP A 300 -1.47 -35.90 -11.58
CA ASP A 300 -2.73 -35.10 -11.50
C ASP A 300 -3.02 -34.42 -12.85
N THR A 301 -3.66 -35.14 -13.74
CA THR A 301 -4.05 -34.61 -15.05
C THR A 301 -5.15 -33.55 -14.94
N GLY A 302 -6.04 -33.62 -13.94
CA GLY A 302 -7.12 -32.63 -13.71
C GLY A 302 -6.57 -31.29 -13.33
N GLY A 303 -5.62 -31.25 -12.38
CA GLY A 303 -4.97 -30.01 -11.95
C GLY A 303 -4.19 -29.33 -13.06
N ILE A 304 -3.40 -30.12 -13.84
CA ILE A 304 -2.63 -29.54 -14.95
C ILE A 304 -3.54 -29.06 -16.09
N ASP A 305 -4.65 -29.71 -16.39
CA ASP A 305 -5.60 -29.27 -17.40
C ASP A 305 -6.28 -27.95 -17.00
N ARG A 306 -6.59 -27.77 -15.71
CA ARG A 306 -7.09 -26.49 -15.18
C ARG A 306 -6.02 -25.40 -15.27
N LEU A 307 -4.75 -25.71 -15.01
CA LEU A 307 -3.65 -24.79 -15.18
C LEU A 307 -3.52 -24.30 -16.62
N PHE A 308 -3.63 -25.20 -17.61
CA PHE A 308 -3.66 -24.83 -19.02
C PHE A 308 -4.84 -23.93 -19.34
N LYS A 309 -6.05 -24.24 -18.88
CA LYS A 309 -7.24 -23.37 -19.09
C LYS A 309 -7.03 -21.99 -18.51
N LEU A 310 -6.45 -21.89 -17.29
CA LEU A 310 -6.15 -20.60 -16.65
C LEU A 310 -5.17 -19.76 -17.49
N ILE A 311 -4.14 -20.40 -18.05
CA ILE A 311 -3.13 -19.74 -18.88
C ILE A 311 -3.70 -19.34 -20.25
N ASP A 312 -4.42 -20.22 -20.91
CA ASP A 312 -5.01 -19.97 -22.24
C ASP A 312 -6.03 -18.84 -22.21
N GLN A 313 -6.80 -18.75 -21.13
CA GLN A 313 -7.77 -17.67 -20.90
C GLN A 313 -7.13 -16.38 -20.36
N ARG A 314 -5.81 -16.38 -20.11
CA ARG A 314 -5.10 -15.28 -19.43
C ARG A 314 -5.76 -14.85 -18.12
N ALA A 315 -6.33 -15.80 -17.38
CA ALA A 315 -7.13 -15.54 -16.19
C ALA A 315 -6.32 -15.40 -14.88
N GLY A 316 -4.98 -15.33 -14.96
CA GLY A 316 -4.13 -15.27 -13.75
C GLY A 316 -4.37 -14.04 -12.88
N HIS A 317 -4.57 -12.85 -13.47
CA HIS A 317 -4.86 -11.64 -12.70
C HIS A 317 -6.27 -11.66 -12.11
N TRP A 318 -7.25 -12.22 -12.84
CA TRP A 318 -8.58 -12.46 -12.27
C TRP A 318 -8.47 -13.36 -11.03
N LEU A 319 -7.72 -14.47 -11.11
CA LEU A 319 -7.52 -15.37 -9.98
C LEU A 319 -6.84 -14.66 -8.81
N ALA A 320 -5.84 -13.81 -9.07
CA ALA A 320 -5.17 -13.02 -8.04
C ALA A 320 -6.12 -12.05 -7.33
N MET A 321 -7.09 -11.46 -8.05
CA MET A 321 -8.13 -10.62 -7.44
C MET A 321 -9.11 -11.43 -6.59
N GLU A 322 -9.49 -12.64 -7.00
CA GLU A 322 -10.30 -13.55 -6.18
C GLU A 322 -9.58 -13.91 -4.87
N VAL A 323 -8.25 -14.07 -4.92
CA VAL A 323 -7.43 -14.28 -3.72
C VAL A 323 -7.45 -13.06 -2.82
N GLU A 324 -7.21 -11.86 -3.35
CA GLU A 324 -7.22 -10.61 -2.58
C GLU A 324 -8.57 -10.39 -1.91
N GLU A 325 -9.66 -10.54 -2.65
CA GLU A 325 -11.02 -10.44 -2.10
C GLU A 325 -11.29 -11.52 -1.03
N THR A 326 -10.78 -12.73 -1.23
CA THR A 326 -10.87 -13.80 -0.23
C THR A 326 -10.14 -13.44 1.05
N LYS A 327 -8.92 -12.93 0.97
CA LYS A 327 -8.16 -12.43 2.12
C LYS A 327 -8.96 -11.37 2.89
N ILE A 328 -9.54 -10.39 2.16
CA ILE A 328 -10.34 -9.31 2.76
C ILE A 328 -11.55 -9.90 3.49
N GLN A 329 -12.30 -10.80 2.87
CA GLN A 329 -13.47 -11.40 3.50
C GLN A 329 -13.13 -12.28 4.70
N LEU A 330 -12.03 -13.01 4.67
CA LEU A 330 -11.54 -13.84 5.78
C LEU A 330 -11.11 -13.00 7.00
N THR A 331 -10.96 -11.68 6.90
CA THR A 331 -10.78 -10.83 8.09
C THR A 331 -12.03 -10.77 8.96
N HIS A 332 -13.23 -10.98 8.38
CA HIS A 332 -14.51 -10.84 9.06
C HIS A 332 -15.34 -12.14 9.09
N ALA A 333 -15.03 -13.12 8.24
CA ALA A 333 -15.70 -14.40 8.13
C ALA A 333 -14.75 -15.57 8.42
N ASP A 334 -15.29 -16.69 8.92
CA ASP A 334 -14.48 -17.88 9.22
C ASP A 334 -14.16 -18.70 7.97
N SER A 335 -14.95 -18.55 6.92
CA SER A 335 -14.70 -19.17 5.61
C SER A 335 -15.30 -18.34 4.47
N ARG A 336 -14.82 -18.60 3.26
CA ARG A 336 -15.36 -18.08 2.00
C ARG A 336 -15.47 -19.18 0.96
N HIS A 337 -16.61 -19.24 0.32
CA HIS A 337 -16.83 -20.03 -0.89
C HIS A 337 -16.34 -19.24 -2.12
N VAL A 338 -15.32 -19.79 -2.84
CA VAL A 338 -14.72 -19.15 -4.02
C VAL A 338 -15.18 -19.89 -5.27
N PRO A 339 -16.08 -19.33 -6.09
CA PRO A 339 -16.50 -19.93 -7.34
C PRO A 339 -15.38 -19.76 -8.40
N LEU A 340 -15.09 -20.82 -9.13
CA LEU A 340 -14.09 -20.86 -10.19
C LEU A 340 -14.69 -21.32 -11.52
N ASP A 341 -15.99 -21.07 -11.72
CA ASP A 341 -16.76 -21.45 -12.93
C ASP A 341 -16.15 -20.92 -14.23
N ARG A 342 -15.42 -19.80 -14.15
CA ARG A 342 -14.65 -19.27 -15.28
C ARG A 342 -13.64 -20.27 -15.81
N ILE A 343 -13.06 -21.11 -14.95
CA ILE A 343 -12.05 -22.10 -15.34
C ILE A 343 -12.72 -23.42 -15.73
N GLU A 344 -13.69 -23.85 -14.92
CA GLU A 344 -14.41 -25.09 -15.15
C GLU A 344 -15.80 -24.99 -14.50
N PRO A 345 -16.89 -25.27 -15.26
CA PRO A 345 -18.25 -25.20 -14.72
C PRO A 345 -18.41 -26.05 -13.45
N GLY A 346 -18.91 -25.44 -12.39
CA GLY A 346 -19.13 -26.06 -11.07
C GLY A 346 -17.86 -26.22 -10.22
N LEU A 347 -16.70 -25.76 -10.69
CA LEU A 347 -15.50 -25.74 -9.86
C LEU A 347 -15.61 -24.65 -8.80
N SER A 348 -15.33 -25.02 -7.55
CA SER A 348 -15.28 -24.08 -6.44
C SER A 348 -14.40 -24.63 -5.31
N VAL A 349 -14.04 -23.78 -4.37
CA VAL A 349 -13.30 -24.16 -3.17
C VAL A 349 -13.79 -23.39 -1.96
N GLU A 350 -13.85 -24.04 -0.81
CA GLU A 350 -14.08 -23.40 0.48
C GLU A 350 -12.72 -23.11 1.12
N LEU A 351 -12.43 -21.82 1.36
CA LEU A 351 -11.21 -21.38 2.04
C LEU A 351 -11.56 -20.90 3.45
N SER A 352 -10.86 -21.44 4.43
CA SER A 352 -11.07 -21.06 5.83
C SER A 352 -10.05 -20.04 6.32
N ARG A 353 -10.46 -19.24 7.33
CA ARG A 353 -9.54 -18.36 8.07
C ARG A 353 -8.38 -19.15 8.68
N ALA A 354 -8.65 -20.33 9.24
CA ALA A 354 -7.61 -21.16 9.84
C ALA A 354 -6.53 -21.59 8.83
N LEU A 355 -6.92 -21.93 7.59
CA LEU A 355 -5.97 -22.19 6.52
C LEU A 355 -5.14 -20.96 6.18
N PHE A 356 -5.79 -19.80 6.06
CA PHE A 356 -5.10 -18.55 5.77
C PHE A 356 -4.11 -18.18 6.87
N GLU A 357 -4.51 -18.21 8.13
CA GLU A 357 -3.64 -17.91 9.29
C GLU A 357 -2.43 -18.87 9.35
N SER A 358 -2.66 -20.15 9.10
CA SER A 358 -1.57 -21.14 9.01
C SER A 358 -0.64 -20.85 7.82
N ALA A 359 -1.17 -20.43 6.69
CA ALA A 359 -0.37 -20.13 5.50
C ALA A 359 0.57 -18.93 5.69
N ILE A 360 0.20 -17.96 6.52
CA ILE A 360 0.97 -16.73 6.74
C ILE A 360 1.83 -16.76 8.02
N ASP A 361 1.81 -17.80 8.83
CA ASP A 361 2.46 -17.82 10.14
C ASP A 361 3.97 -17.52 10.09
N ASN A 362 4.68 -18.03 9.10
CA ASN A 362 6.10 -17.74 8.90
C ASN A 362 6.36 -16.25 8.54
N LEU A 363 5.40 -15.60 7.86
CA LEU A 363 5.48 -14.15 7.59
C LEU A 363 5.24 -13.36 8.87
N LEU A 364 4.28 -13.79 9.70
CA LEU A 364 4.00 -13.17 10.99
C LEU A 364 5.21 -13.30 11.94
N GLU A 365 5.94 -14.41 11.89
CA GLU A 365 7.19 -14.56 12.66
C GLU A 365 8.24 -13.51 12.27
N ARG A 366 8.40 -13.26 10.97
CA ARG A 366 9.31 -12.22 10.48
C ARG A 366 8.86 -10.81 10.90
N VAL A 367 7.56 -10.55 10.92
CA VAL A 367 7.00 -9.29 11.45
C VAL A 367 7.35 -9.14 12.94
N ARG A 368 7.13 -10.19 13.76
CA ARG A 368 7.52 -10.19 15.19
C ARG A 368 9.01 -9.91 15.38
N ASN A 369 9.85 -10.54 14.58
CA ASN A 369 11.30 -10.34 14.64
C ASN A 369 11.69 -8.89 14.34
N SER A 370 11.05 -8.27 13.33
CA SER A 370 11.29 -6.86 12.98
C SER A 370 10.88 -5.92 14.12
N VAL A 371 9.72 -6.14 14.75
CA VAL A 371 9.28 -5.36 15.93
C VAL A 371 10.24 -5.55 17.10
N THR A 372 10.70 -6.79 17.37
CA THR A 372 11.68 -7.07 18.42
C THR A 372 12.99 -6.32 18.17
N GLN A 373 13.48 -6.36 16.95
CA GLN A 373 14.70 -5.65 16.55
C GLN A 373 14.56 -4.15 16.77
N LEU A 374 13.45 -3.55 16.32
CA LEU A 374 13.15 -2.13 16.51
C LEU A 374 13.21 -1.70 17.97
N LEU A 375 12.60 -2.47 18.88
CA LEU A 375 12.61 -2.17 20.31
C LEU A 375 14.02 -2.28 20.91
N ASN A 376 14.81 -3.28 20.46
CA ASN A 376 16.19 -3.44 20.88
C ASN A 376 17.07 -2.28 20.41
N ASP A 377 16.94 -1.88 19.15
CA ASP A 377 17.71 -0.77 18.57
C ASP A 377 17.39 0.56 19.26
N ALA A 378 16.13 0.76 19.65
CA ALA A 378 15.69 1.89 20.46
C ALA A 378 16.10 1.79 21.94
N ASN A 379 16.65 0.66 22.38
CA ASN A 379 16.89 0.35 23.79
C ASN A 379 15.63 0.53 24.68
N VAL A 380 14.47 0.09 24.15
CA VAL A 380 13.17 0.18 24.81
C VAL A 380 12.65 -1.21 25.15
N ARG A 381 12.23 -1.39 26.42
CA ARG A 381 11.60 -2.63 26.85
C ARG A 381 10.13 -2.65 26.44
N VAL A 382 9.58 -3.84 26.22
CA VAL A 382 8.16 -4.06 25.86
C VAL A 382 7.17 -3.42 26.84
N ASP A 383 7.53 -3.32 28.13
CA ASP A 383 6.66 -2.73 29.17
C ASP A 383 6.71 -1.20 29.23
N GLN A 384 7.53 -0.56 28.43
CA GLN A 384 7.63 0.89 28.28
C GLN A 384 6.78 1.43 27.12
N VAL A 385 6.29 0.56 26.22
CA VAL A 385 5.39 0.95 25.15
C VAL A 385 3.98 1.12 25.72
N ASP A 386 3.45 2.33 25.66
CA ASP A 386 2.12 2.66 26.19
C ASP A 386 0.99 2.24 25.23
N THR A 387 1.23 2.37 23.94
CA THR A 387 0.20 2.14 22.91
C THR A 387 0.77 1.49 21.66
N VAL A 388 0.02 0.57 21.07
CA VAL A 388 0.22 0.07 19.70
C VAL A 388 -0.86 0.67 18.83
N PHE A 389 -0.46 1.42 17.81
CA PHE A 389 -1.35 2.05 16.85
C PHE A 389 -1.28 1.34 15.50
N PHE A 390 -2.39 0.72 15.09
CA PHE A 390 -2.48 -0.03 13.84
C PHE A 390 -3.04 0.84 12.71
N THR A 391 -2.35 0.85 11.58
CA THR A 391 -2.77 1.51 10.34
C THR A 391 -2.36 0.70 9.11
N GLY A 392 -2.79 1.13 7.92
CA GLY A 392 -2.55 0.41 6.68
C GLY A 392 -3.54 -0.72 6.41
N GLY A 393 -3.85 -0.97 5.13
CA GLY A 393 -4.94 -1.85 4.69
C GLY A 393 -4.87 -3.28 5.21
N SER A 394 -3.66 -3.83 5.41
CA SER A 394 -3.47 -5.20 5.88
C SER A 394 -3.43 -5.32 7.41
N SER A 395 -3.38 -4.21 8.15
CA SER A 395 -3.42 -4.21 9.62
C SER A 395 -4.75 -4.73 10.18
N GLY A 396 -5.79 -4.82 9.36
CA GLY A 396 -7.07 -5.42 9.70
C GLY A 396 -7.05 -6.93 9.93
N ILE A 397 -6.01 -7.65 9.50
CA ILE A 397 -5.92 -9.13 9.61
C ILE A 397 -5.80 -9.54 11.09
N PRO A 398 -6.76 -10.34 11.63
CA PRO A 398 -6.78 -10.68 13.05
C PRO A 398 -5.51 -11.38 13.55
N ALA A 399 -4.99 -12.36 12.81
CA ALA A 399 -3.78 -13.08 13.18
C ALA A 399 -2.56 -12.15 13.33
N LEU A 400 -2.43 -11.17 12.45
CA LEU A 400 -1.36 -10.19 12.50
C LEU A 400 -1.49 -9.29 13.74
N ARG A 401 -2.68 -8.74 13.99
CA ARG A 401 -2.93 -7.93 15.19
C ARG A 401 -2.64 -8.70 16.47
N ASN A 402 -3.19 -9.91 16.57
CA ASN A 402 -2.98 -10.78 17.73
C ASN A 402 -1.50 -11.08 17.93
N SER A 403 -0.77 -11.31 16.84
CA SER A 403 0.67 -11.60 16.86
C SER A 403 1.48 -10.44 17.45
N VAL A 404 1.22 -9.19 17.00
CA VAL A 404 1.91 -8.00 17.52
C VAL A 404 1.43 -7.67 18.94
N SER A 405 0.12 -7.74 19.18
CA SER A 405 -0.47 -7.46 20.50
C SER A 405 0.06 -8.39 21.60
N ALA A 406 0.28 -9.65 21.29
CA ALA A 406 0.83 -10.61 22.23
C ALA A 406 2.27 -10.28 22.69
N MET A 407 3.03 -9.55 21.86
CA MET A 407 4.37 -9.09 22.23
C MET A 407 4.35 -7.93 23.24
N LEU A 408 3.27 -7.14 23.26
CA LEU A 408 3.11 -5.90 24.01
C LEU A 408 1.86 -5.94 24.90
N PRO A 409 1.78 -6.88 25.85
CA PRO A 409 0.52 -7.19 26.57
C PRO A 409 0.05 -6.08 27.51
N LYS A 410 0.90 -5.08 27.81
CA LYS A 410 0.55 -3.94 28.67
C LYS A 410 0.14 -2.71 27.84
N ALA A 411 0.47 -2.68 26.56
CA ALA A 411 0.16 -1.56 25.69
C ALA A 411 -1.33 -1.51 25.36
N ARG A 412 -1.89 -0.33 25.22
CA ARG A 412 -3.22 -0.15 24.65
C ARG A 412 -3.16 -0.42 23.16
N HIS A 413 -4.22 -1.00 22.62
CA HIS A 413 -4.34 -1.22 21.18
C HIS A 413 -5.34 -0.22 20.61
N VAL A 414 -4.88 0.58 19.65
CA VAL A 414 -5.68 1.62 19.00
C VAL A 414 -5.68 1.35 17.49
N GLU A 415 -6.83 1.49 16.89
CA GLU A 415 -7.01 1.36 15.45
C GLU A 415 -7.18 2.76 14.85
N GLY A 416 -6.31 3.10 13.90
CA GLY A 416 -6.52 4.24 13.04
C GLY A 416 -7.52 3.93 11.93
N ASN A 417 -7.88 4.94 11.16
CA ASN A 417 -8.59 4.69 9.91
C ASN A 417 -7.62 3.97 8.94
N ILE A 418 -7.89 2.69 8.71
CA ILE A 418 -7.01 1.76 7.98
C ILE A 418 -6.56 2.31 6.61
N PHE A 419 -7.41 3.10 5.95
CA PHE A 419 -7.14 3.64 4.61
C PHE A 419 -6.95 5.16 4.58
N GLY A 420 -7.08 5.86 5.70
CA GLY A 420 -7.18 7.31 5.67
C GLY A 420 -6.44 8.07 6.77
N SER A 421 -5.85 7.39 7.77
CA SER A 421 -5.17 8.07 8.87
C SER A 421 -4.06 8.99 8.38
N ILE A 422 -3.20 8.52 7.46
CA ILE A 422 -2.10 9.32 6.91
C ILE A 422 -2.65 10.52 6.14
N GLY A 423 -3.56 10.30 5.19
CA GLY A 423 -4.15 11.39 4.39
C GLY A 423 -4.89 12.43 5.23
N SER A 424 -5.61 12.01 6.27
CA SER A 424 -6.26 12.92 7.22
C SER A 424 -5.25 13.72 8.03
N GLY A 425 -4.20 13.07 8.54
CA GLY A 425 -3.13 13.74 9.27
C GLY A 425 -2.37 14.75 8.41
N LEU A 426 -2.08 14.41 7.16
CA LEU A 426 -1.46 15.34 6.21
C LEU A 426 -2.36 16.55 5.91
N ALA A 427 -3.67 16.36 5.85
CA ALA A 427 -4.61 17.49 5.69
C ALA A 427 -4.64 18.42 6.92
N ILE A 428 -4.55 17.85 8.12
CA ILE A 428 -4.42 18.63 9.36
C ILE A 428 -3.13 19.44 9.34
N GLU A 429 -2.02 18.80 8.94
CA GLU A 429 -0.73 19.47 8.82
C GLU A 429 -0.74 20.57 7.74
N ALA A 430 -1.40 20.32 6.61
CA ALA A 430 -1.56 21.30 5.55
C ALA A 430 -2.33 22.55 6.06
N MET A 431 -3.38 22.34 6.85
CA MET A 431 -4.11 23.45 7.47
C MET A 431 -3.25 24.21 8.47
N LYS A 432 -2.41 23.51 9.26
CA LYS A 432 -1.50 24.18 10.19
C LYS A 432 -0.49 25.08 9.49
N ARG A 433 0.14 24.57 8.41
CA ARG A 433 1.23 25.25 7.70
C ARG A 433 0.74 26.38 6.80
N TYR A 434 -0.39 26.17 6.15
CA TYR A 434 -0.86 27.01 5.05
C TYR A 434 -2.24 27.64 5.30
N GLY A 435 -2.90 27.33 6.42
CA GLY A 435 -4.18 27.93 6.77
C GLY A 435 -4.05 29.44 6.97
N ASN A 436 -4.89 30.23 6.30
CA ASN A 436 -4.90 31.69 6.52
C ASN A 436 -5.26 32.00 7.96
N MET A 437 -4.43 32.82 8.60
CA MET A 437 -4.74 33.48 9.84
C MET A 437 -5.44 34.79 9.47
N ASP A 438 -6.79 34.79 9.42
CA ASP A 438 -7.58 36.01 9.46
C ASP A 438 -7.84 36.38 10.92
#